data_4faa0229fbb7cd8facfe5fd5cb77afa6
#
_entry.id   4faa0229fbb7cd8facfe5fd5cb77afa6
#
_cell.length_a   1.000
_cell.length_b   1.000
_cell.length_c   1.000
_cell.angle_alpha   90.00
_cell.angle_beta   90.00
_cell.angle_gamma   90.00
#
_symmetry.space_group_name_H-M   'P 1'
#
loop_
_entity.id
_entity.type
_entity.pdbx_description
1 polymer ?
#
loop_
_entity_poly.entity_id
_entity_poly.type
_entity_poly.pdbx_seq_one_letter_code
_entity_poly.pdbx_strand_id
1 'polypeptide(L)'
;PWVYEQCQIHPGMRILELGCGDGVLWTQNISSLPGKVSVTLSDLSSGMLRDARRAIGRKDSRFSFEAFDCARIPHEDRSFDLVIANHVLFYCEDISAVCSEIQRVLTPGGKLICSTYGKKHMQEVSRLVRDFDDRIVLSADKLYERFGRENGADILAPYFSRIFWESYKDSLLVPDAEPLISYILSCHGNQNQYLLD
;
A
#
# COMPACT_ATOMS: atom_id res chain seq x y z
N PRO A 1 -11.41 3.65 -3.36
CA PRO A 1 -12.33 4.61 -2.70
C PRO A 1 -12.20 4.56 -1.17
N TRP A 2 -12.36 3.39 -0.53
CA TRP A 2 -12.42 3.28 0.94
C TRP A 2 -11.19 3.86 1.67
N VAL A 3 -9.96 3.52 1.26
CA VAL A 3 -8.74 4.11 1.86
C VAL A 3 -8.72 5.63 1.69
N TYR A 4 -9.13 6.13 0.53
CA TYR A 4 -9.20 7.57 0.27
C TYR A 4 -10.19 8.28 1.21
N GLU A 5 -11.35 7.66 1.47
CA GLU A 5 -12.36 8.19 2.40
C GLU A 5 -11.82 8.29 3.84
N GLN A 6 -11.01 7.30 4.28
CA GLN A 6 -10.36 7.31 5.59
C GLN A 6 -9.34 8.45 5.73
N CYS A 7 -8.77 8.91 4.62
CA CYS A 7 -7.80 10.02 4.64
C CYS A 7 -8.41 11.35 5.09
N GLN A 8 -9.71 11.55 4.94
CA GLN A 8 -10.41 12.80 5.33
C GLN A 8 -9.69 14.06 4.83
N ILE A 9 -9.34 14.06 3.54
CA ILE A 9 -8.53 15.11 2.94
C ILE A 9 -9.31 16.42 2.89
N HIS A 10 -8.68 17.51 3.33
CA HIS A 10 -9.24 18.85 3.28
C HIS A 10 -8.26 19.87 2.65
N PRO A 11 -8.74 21.04 2.22
CA PRO A 11 -7.88 22.05 1.60
C PRO A 11 -6.72 22.47 2.49
N GLY A 12 -5.54 22.63 1.89
CA GLY A 12 -4.32 23.06 2.57
C GLY A 12 -3.43 21.92 3.07
N MET A 13 -3.90 20.67 3.04
CA MET A 13 -3.09 19.53 3.48
C MET A 13 -1.90 19.28 2.57
N ARG A 14 -0.77 18.93 3.20
CA ARG A 14 0.43 18.39 2.57
C ARG A 14 0.44 16.88 2.83
N ILE A 15 0.42 16.13 1.76
CA ILE A 15 0.22 14.67 1.79
C ILE A 15 1.43 14.00 1.16
N LEU A 16 1.93 12.95 1.80
CA LEU A 16 2.94 12.05 1.24
C LEU A 16 2.32 10.66 1.10
N GLU A 17 2.41 10.06 -0.08
CA GLU A 17 2.16 8.64 -0.24
C GLU A 17 3.47 7.90 -0.49
N LEU A 18 3.71 6.88 0.31
CA LEU A 18 4.84 5.95 0.20
C LEU A 18 4.40 4.72 -0.59
N GLY A 19 5.16 4.34 -1.63
CA GLY A 19 4.83 3.21 -2.49
C GLY A 19 3.54 3.41 -3.26
N CYS A 20 3.42 4.52 -3.99
CA CYS A 20 2.18 4.89 -4.69
C CYS A 20 1.83 3.97 -5.88
N GLY A 21 2.78 3.12 -6.31
CA GLY A 21 2.60 2.28 -7.49
C GLY A 21 2.25 3.10 -8.74
N ASP A 22 1.23 2.69 -9.45
CA ASP A 22 0.71 3.36 -10.65
C ASP A 22 -0.20 4.56 -10.36
N GLY A 23 -0.38 4.92 -9.07
CA GLY A 23 -1.18 6.06 -8.64
C GLY A 23 -2.69 5.84 -8.65
N VAL A 24 -3.14 4.59 -8.61
CA VAL A 24 -4.57 4.23 -8.70
C VAL A 24 -5.42 4.88 -7.61
N LEU A 25 -4.88 5.06 -6.39
CA LEU A 25 -5.59 5.75 -5.30
C LEU A 25 -6.05 7.15 -5.72
N TRP A 26 -5.22 7.86 -6.46
CA TRP A 26 -5.48 9.24 -6.89
C TRP A 26 -6.26 9.32 -8.19
N THR A 27 -5.95 8.50 -9.18
CA THR A 27 -6.66 8.50 -10.46
C THR A 27 -8.15 8.22 -10.29
N GLN A 28 -8.51 7.34 -9.36
CA GLN A 28 -9.91 7.04 -9.05
C GLN A 28 -10.63 8.13 -8.25
N ASN A 29 -9.88 9.03 -7.59
CA ASN A 29 -10.44 10.02 -6.66
C ASN A 29 -10.08 11.47 -7.01
N ILE A 30 -9.46 11.71 -8.18
CA ILE A 30 -8.92 13.03 -8.56
C ILE A 30 -9.99 14.13 -8.63
N SER A 31 -11.21 13.77 -9.01
CA SER A 31 -12.36 14.69 -9.06
C SER A 31 -12.86 15.12 -7.68
N SER A 32 -12.63 14.28 -6.67
CA SER A 32 -13.02 14.53 -5.27
C SER A 32 -11.89 15.18 -4.47
N LEU A 33 -10.69 15.30 -5.04
CA LEU A 33 -9.55 15.88 -4.35
C LEU A 33 -9.74 17.40 -4.22
N PRO A 34 -9.73 17.95 -2.98
CA PRO A 34 -9.92 19.38 -2.76
C PRO A 34 -8.88 20.21 -3.50
N GLY A 35 -9.23 21.46 -3.81
CA GLY A 35 -8.25 22.45 -4.25
C GLY A 35 -7.25 22.79 -3.12
N LYS A 36 -6.09 23.35 -3.49
CA LYS A 36 -5.05 23.78 -2.54
C LYS A 36 -4.46 22.67 -1.66
N VAL A 37 -4.45 21.42 -2.13
CA VAL A 37 -3.69 20.34 -1.51
C VAL A 37 -2.35 20.16 -2.25
N SER A 38 -1.36 19.65 -1.56
CA SER A 38 -0.09 19.23 -2.14
C SER A 38 0.11 17.73 -1.86
N VAL A 39 0.31 16.95 -2.90
CA VAL A 39 0.45 15.49 -2.81
C VAL A 39 1.80 15.09 -3.40
N THR A 40 2.68 14.56 -2.58
CA THR A 40 3.93 13.95 -3.01
C THR A 40 3.73 12.44 -3.12
N LEU A 41 3.88 11.92 -4.32
CA LEU A 41 3.81 10.48 -4.59
C LEU A 41 5.22 9.92 -4.67
N SER A 42 5.52 8.95 -3.83
CA SER A 42 6.83 8.29 -3.84
C SER A 42 6.72 6.80 -4.10
N ASP A 43 7.72 6.28 -4.78
CA ASP A 43 7.92 4.85 -4.99
C ASP A 43 9.41 4.58 -5.20
N LEU A 44 9.87 3.39 -4.82
CA LEU A 44 11.25 2.97 -5.11
C LEU A 44 11.44 2.73 -6.63
N SER A 45 10.38 2.32 -7.32
CA SER A 45 10.36 2.09 -8.76
C SER A 45 10.09 3.36 -9.55
N SER A 46 11.12 3.86 -10.24
CA SER A 46 10.94 4.95 -11.21
C SER A 46 9.98 4.60 -12.35
N GLY A 47 9.78 3.31 -12.62
CA GLY A 47 8.79 2.82 -13.58
C GLY A 47 7.38 3.13 -13.12
N MET A 48 7.04 2.74 -11.90
CA MET A 48 5.74 3.02 -11.28
C MET A 48 5.45 4.52 -11.25
N LEU A 49 6.42 5.34 -10.87
CA LEU A 49 6.25 6.81 -10.89
C LEU A 49 5.99 7.38 -12.29
N ARG A 50 6.60 6.82 -13.34
CA ARG A 50 6.29 7.22 -14.72
C ARG A 50 4.86 6.89 -15.10
N ASP A 51 4.37 5.73 -14.69
CA ASP A 51 3.00 5.28 -14.97
C ASP A 51 1.99 6.10 -14.15
N ALA A 52 2.23 6.33 -12.87
CA ALA A 52 1.43 7.22 -12.03
C ALA A 52 1.33 8.64 -12.61
N ARG A 53 2.46 9.22 -13.02
CA ARG A 53 2.50 10.54 -13.66
C ARG A 53 1.73 10.60 -14.99
N ARG A 54 1.74 9.51 -15.74
CA ARG A 54 0.96 9.41 -16.99
C ARG A 54 -0.52 9.32 -16.70
N ALA A 55 -0.91 8.51 -15.72
CA ALA A 55 -2.30 8.25 -15.36
C ALA A 55 -2.97 9.48 -14.72
N ILE A 56 -2.30 10.16 -13.79
CA ILE A 56 -2.80 11.38 -13.12
C ILE A 56 -2.82 12.58 -14.07
N GLY A 57 -1.86 12.63 -14.99
CA GLY A 57 -1.71 13.73 -15.95
C GLY A 57 -0.64 14.75 -15.52
N ARG A 58 0.15 15.16 -16.51
CA ARG A 58 1.35 16.01 -16.29
C ARG A 58 1.04 17.45 -15.86
N LYS A 59 -0.20 17.88 -15.96
CA LYS A 59 -0.60 19.29 -15.74
C LYS A 59 -1.23 19.55 -14.39
N ASP A 60 -1.52 18.52 -13.61
CA ASP A 60 -2.09 18.73 -12.27
C ASP A 60 -0.98 19.13 -11.30
N SER A 61 -0.93 20.42 -11.00
CA SER A 61 0.10 21.02 -10.13
C SER A 61 -0.02 20.63 -8.66
N ARG A 62 -1.07 19.90 -8.28
CA ARG A 62 -1.22 19.36 -6.92
C ARG A 62 -0.26 18.23 -6.65
N PHE A 63 0.27 17.56 -7.68
CA PHE A 63 1.07 16.35 -7.55
C PHE A 63 2.55 16.57 -7.88
N SER A 64 3.43 16.05 -7.00
CA SER A 64 4.84 15.82 -7.25
C SER A 64 5.14 14.31 -7.21
N PHE A 65 6.24 13.90 -7.84
CA PHE A 65 6.62 12.49 -7.99
C PHE A 65 8.11 12.32 -7.70
N GLU A 66 8.44 11.52 -6.70
CA GLU A 66 9.80 11.41 -6.18
C GLU A 66 10.20 9.95 -5.95
N ALA A 67 11.39 9.56 -6.44
CA ALA A 67 11.90 8.21 -6.25
C ALA A 67 12.83 8.19 -5.03
N PHE A 68 12.42 7.47 -3.97
CA PHE A 68 13.25 7.25 -2.80
C PHE A 68 12.80 6.03 -2.00
N ASP A 69 13.69 5.55 -1.13
CA ASP A 69 13.39 4.53 -0.15
C ASP A 69 12.64 5.14 1.05
N CYS A 70 11.52 4.56 1.42
CA CYS A 70 10.72 5.01 2.56
C CYS A 70 11.43 4.92 3.91
N ALA A 71 12.51 4.14 4.03
CA ALA A 71 13.39 4.15 5.19
C ALA A 71 14.30 5.40 5.25
N ARG A 72 14.27 6.26 4.23
CA ARG A 72 15.08 7.49 4.16
C ARG A 72 14.35 8.56 3.35
N ILE A 73 13.37 9.22 3.97
CA ILE A 73 12.50 10.22 3.33
C ILE A 73 13.27 11.55 3.17
N PRO A 74 13.48 12.05 1.92
CA PRO A 74 14.31 13.25 1.67
C PRO A 74 13.53 14.55 1.90
N HIS A 75 12.78 14.63 2.97
CA HIS A 75 12.02 15.81 3.37
C HIS A 75 12.39 16.22 4.79
N GLU A 76 12.19 17.49 5.10
CA GLU A 76 12.43 18.05 6.42
C GLU A 76 11.42 17.50 7.44
N ASP A 77 11.76 17.63 8.72
CA ASP A 77 10.87 17.32 9.82
C ASP A 77 9.56 18.09 9.71
N ARG A 78 8.45 17.47 10.04
CA ARG A 78 7.12 18.11 10.10
C ARG A 78 6.66 18.71 8.77
N SER A 79 7.00 18.06 7.67
CA SER A 79 6.66 18.51 6.31
C SER A 79 5.26 18.12 5.87
N PHE A 80 4.66 17.09 6.47
CA PHE A 80 3.40 16.52 6.01
C PHE A 80 2.35 16.45 7.10
N ASP A 81 1.10 16.67 6.72
CA ASP A 81 -0.06 16.59 7.60
C ASP A 81 -0.69 15.18 7.55
N LEU A 82 -0.44 14.45 6.46
CA LEU A 82 -0.87 13.08 6.23
C LEU A 82 0.22 12.30 5.51
N VAL A 83 0.54 11.11 6.01
CA VAL A 83 1.32 10.10 5.29
C VAL A 83 0.43 8.90 5.01
N ILE A 84 0.48 8.41 3.78
CA ILE A 84 -0.26 7.22 3.33
C ILE A 84 0.75 6.13 2.97
N ALA A 85 0.56 4.92 3.48
CA ALA A 85 1.36 3.74 3.15
C ALA A 85 0.42 2.56 2.81
N ASN A 86 -0.16 2.63 1.61
CA ASN A 86 -1.19 1.69 1.19
C ASN A 86 -0.57 0.41 0.63
N HIS A 87 -0.66 -0.71 1.37
CA HIS A 87 -0.04 -2.01 1.03
C HIS A 87 1.47 -1.96 0.81
N VAL A 88 2.21 -1.24 1.64
CA VAL A 88 3.65 -0.99 1.49
C VAL A 88 4.48 -1.55 2.63
N LEU A 89 4.06 -1.35 3.89
CA LEU A 89 4.93 -1.59 5.05
C LEU A 89 5.47 -3.02 5.15
N PHE A 90 4.72 -4.00 4.71
CA PHE A 90 5.19 -5.41 4.71
C PHE A 90 6.28 -5.70 3.67
N TYR A 91 6.52 -4.82 2.69
CA TYR A 91 7.64 -4.96 1.75
C TYR A 91 8.93 -4.31 2.27
N CYS A 92 8.84 -3.45 3.29
CA CYS A 92 10.00 -2.75 3.82
C CYS A 92 10.93 -3.70 4.59
N GLU A 93 12.22 -3.61 4.35
CA GLU A 93 13.20 -4.44 5.07
C GLU A 93 13.28 -4.07 6.55
N ASP A 94 13.36 -2.77 6.84
CA ASP A 94 13.37 -2.20 8.18
C ASP A 94 12.14 -1.31 8.42
N ILE A 95 11.07 -1.94 8.91
CA ILE A 95 9.81 -1.24 9.23
C ILE A 95 10.01 -0.22 10.34
N SER A 96 10.94 -0.46 11.28
CA SER A 96 11.29 0.45 12.36
C SER A 96 11.86 1.77 11.84
N ALA A 97 12.81 1.68 10.92
CA ALA A 97 13.38 2.87 10.25
C ALA A 97 12.30 3.64 9.49
N VAL A 98 11.42 2.93 8.75
CA VAL A 98 10.31 3.56 8.03
C VAL A 98 9.35 4.27 8.99
N CYS A 99 8.94 3.64 10.09
CA CYS A 99 8.06 4.26 11.08
C CYS A 99 8.69 5.50 11.74
N SER A 100 10.00 5.45 12.01
CA SER A 100 10.76 6.60 12.54
C SER A 100 10.76 7.77 11.56
N GLU A 101 11.00 7.51 10.28
CA GLU A 101 10.98 8.53 9.23
C GLU A 101 9.57 9.11 9.04
N ILE A 102 8.53 8.27 9.02
CA ILE A 102 7.14 8.73 8.95
C ILE A 102 6.82 9.64 10.14
N GLN A 103 7.20 9.24 11.36
CA GLN A 103 7.00 10.05 12.56
C GLN A 103 7.74 11.39 12.45
N ARG A 104 8.98 11.38 11.95
CA ARG A 104 9.81 12.59 11.79
C ARG A 104 9.18 13.61 10.84
N VAL A 105 8.68 13.14 9.69
CA VAL A 105 8.13 14.02 8.65
C VAL A 105 6.69 14.45 8.91
N LEU A 106 5.98 13.79 9.82
CA LEU A 106 4.62 14.19 10.21
C LEU A 106 4.64 15.42 11.10
N THR A 107 3.73 16.36 10.85
CA THR A 107 3.46 17.49 11.75
C THR A 107 2.90 17.02 13.08
N PRO A 108 3.01 17.83 14.16
CA PRO A 108 2.27 17.56 15.39
C PRO A 108 0.76 17.43 15.11
N GLY A 109 0.18 16.26 15.42
CA GLY A 109 -1.21 15.94 15.10
C GLY A 109 -1.45 15.40 13.69
N GLY A 110 -0.41 15.30 12.87
CA GLY A 110 -0.45 14.62 11.58
C GLY A 110 -0.77 13.13 11.73
N LYS A 111 -1.23 12.50 10.66
CA LYS A 111 -1.75 11.12 10.67
C LYS A 111 -0.97 10.22 9.72
N LEU A 112 -0.76 8.98 10.11
CA LEU A 112 -0.43 7.88 9.21
C LEU A 112 -1.72 7.11 8.89
N ILE A 113 -1.98 6.88 7.60
CA ILE A 113 -2.97 5.91 7.11
C ILE A 113 -2.19 4.81 6.41
N CYS A 114 -2.28 3.60 6.91
CA CYS A 114 -1.68 2.45 6.23
C CYS A 114 -2.69 1.31 6.11
N SER A 115 -2.54 0.51 5.08
CA SER A 115 -3.35 -0.69 4.89
C SER A 115 -2.47 -1.94 4.81
N THR A 116 -3.05 -3.04 5.24
CA THR A 116 -2.44 -4.36 5.17
C THR A 116 -3.52 -5.43 5.14
N TYR A 117 -3.12 -6.67 5.08
CA TYR A 117 -4.01 -7.82 5.18
C TYR A 117 -3.57 -8.74 6.32
N GLY A 118 -4.44 -9.67 6.69
CA GLY A 118 -4.15 -10.64 7.74
C GLY A 118 -4.03 -12.05 7.21
N LYS A 119 -3.76 -12.99 8.10
CA LYS A 119 -3.55 -14.42 7.83
C LYS A 119 -4.68 -15.08 7.02
N LYS A 120 -5.91 -14.54 7.09
CA LYS A 120 -7.08 -15.12 6.40
C LYS A 120 -7.29 -14.57 4.99
N HIS A 121 -6.45 -13.64 4.54
CA HIS A 121 -6.55 -13.08 3.21
C HIS A 121 -6.40 -14.18 2.15
N MET A 122 -7.32 -14.22 1.18
CA MET A 122 -7.33 -15.17 0.07
C MET A 122 -7.19 -16.65 0.47
N GLN A 123 -7.66 -17.02 1.68
CA GLN A 123 -7.49 -18.39 2.19
C GLN A 123 -8.24 -19.43 1.36
N GLU A 124 -9.34 -19.04 0.69
CA GLU A 124 -10.11 -19.90 -0.21
C GLU A 124 -9.27 -20.28 -1.44
N VAL A 125 -8.58 -19.31 -2.02
CA VAL A 125 -7.65 -19.54 -3.14
C VAL A 125 -6.50 -20.46 -2.69
N SER A 126 -5.95 -20.19 -1.51
CA SER A 126 -4.89 -21.04 -0.94
C SER A 126 -5.34 -22.48 -0.69
N ARG A 127 -6.62 -22.70 -0.38
CA ARG A 127 -7.20 -24.06 -0.25
C ARG A 127 -7.33 -24.72 -1.62
N LEU A 128 -7.95 -24.04 -2.58
CA LEU A 128 -8.13 -24.56 -3.93
C LEU A 128 -6.81 -25.03 -4.54
N VAL A 129 -5.75 -24.23 -4.38
CA VAL A 129 -4.44 -24.56 -4.94
C VAL A 129 -3.81 -25.78 -4.23
N ARG A 130 -3.93 -25.86 -2.90
CA ARG A 130 -3.43 -27.03 -2.15
C ARG A 130 -4.23 -28.31 -2.42
N ASP A 131 -5.51 -28.20 -2.69
CA ASP A 131 -6.34 -29.34 -3.06
C ASP A 131 -5.97 -29.86 -4.45
N PHE A 132 -5.44 -29.00 -5.32
CA PHE A 132 -4.88 -29.37 -6.63
C PHE A 132 -3.48 -29.96 -6.49
N ASP A 133 -2.56 -29.29 -5.81
CA ASP A 133 -1.20 -29.75 -5.54
C ASP A 133 -0.67 -29.13 -4.24
N ASP A 134 -0.40 -29.98 -3.23
CA ASP A 134 0.01 -29.53 -1.90
C ASP A 134 1.44 -28.94 -1.86
N ARG A 135 2.22 -29.12 -2.93
CA ARG A 135 3.55 -28.52 -3.11
C ARG A 135 3.48 -27.05 -3.47
N ILE A 136 2.32 -26.57 -3.97
CA ILE A 136 2.15 -25.18 -4.40
C ILE A 136 1.84 -24.31 -3.19
N VAL A 137 2.72 -23.35 -2.93
CA VAL A 137 2.54 -22.34 -1.88
C VAL A 137 2.22 -20.99 -2.54
N LEU A 138 1.02 -20.47 -2.32
CA LEU A 138 0.55 -19.24 -2.96
C LEU A 138 1.25 -17.95 -2.50
N SER A 139 1.95 -17.97 -1.41
CA SER A 139 2.81 -16.87 -0.97
C SER A 139 4.01 -17.48 -0.27
N ALA A 140 5.15 -17.50 -0.94
CA ALA A 140 6.41 -17.89 -0.31
C ALA A 140 6.75 -16.92 0.83
N ASP A 141 6.36 -15.65 0.66
CA ASP A 141 6.55 -14.62 1.66
C ASP A 141 5.24 -14.38 2.38
N LYS A 142 5.14 -14.84 3.61
CA LYS A 142 4.03 -14.53 4.50
C LYS A 142 4.12 -13.07 4.95
N LEU A 143 3.90 -12.15 4.02
CA LEU A 143 4.09 -10.72 4.23
C LEU A 143 3.29 -10.18 5.42
N TYR A 144 2.11 -10.76 5.72
CA TYR A 144 1.33 -10.43 6.91
C TYR A 144 2.08 -10.72 8.22
N GLU A 145 3.07 -11.62 8.23
CA GLU A 145 3.91 -11.89 9.40
C GLU A 145 4.91 -10.75 9.65
N ARG A 146 5.29 -10.01 8.59
CA ARG A 146 6.14 -8.83 8.70
C ARG A 146 5.35 -7.60 9.16
N PHE A 147 4.23 -7.32 8.52
CA PHE A 147 3.29 -6.26 8.90
C PHE A 147 1.89 -6.66 8.45
N GLY A 148 1.08 -7.14 9.37
CA GLY A 148 -0.26 -7.65 9.13
C GLY A 148 -1.26 -7.16 10.15
N ARG A 149 -2.49 -7.63 9.99
CA ARG A 149 -3.57 -7.32 10.94
C ARG A 149 -3.22 -7.77 12.36
N GLU A 150 -2.50 -8.88 12.49
CA GLU A 150 -2.24 -9.54 13.75
C GLU A 150 -1.14 -8.86 14.58
N ASN A 151 -0.20 -8.16 13.94
CA ASN A 151 0.98 -7.57 14.59
C ASN A 151 1.19 -6.07 14.31
N GLY A 152 0.47 -5.51 13.34
CA GLY A 152 0.71 -4.13 12.89
C GLY A 152 0.50 -3.09 13.99
N ALA A 153 -0.47 -3.29 14.91
CA ALA A 153 -0.67 -2.37 16.04
C ALA A 153 0.55 -2.35 16.97
N ASP A 154 1.09 -3.52 17.30
CA ASP A 154 2.25 -3.64 18.19
C ASP A 154 3.50 -3.02 17.55
N ILE A 155 3.67 -3.20 16.22
CA ILE A 155 4.77 -2.60 15.46
C ILE A 155 4.66 -1.06 15.46
N LEU A 156 3.47 -0.52 15.34
CA LEU A 156 3.23 0.93 15.29
C LEU A 156 3.22 1.60 16.67
N ALA A 157 2.93 0.86 17.74
CA ALA A 157 2.76 1.40 19.09
C ALA A 157 3.96 2.24 19.64
N PRO A 158 5.23 1.91 19.32
CA PRO A 158 6.36 2.75 19.73
C PRO A 158 6.39 4.15 19.10
N TYR A 159 5.72 4.34 17.97
CA TYR A 159 5.78 5.57 17.15
C TYR A 159 4.50 6.41 17.22
N PHE A 160 3.35 5.77 17.47
CA PHE A 160 2.04 6.42 17.40
C PHE A 160 1.24 6.18 18.67
N SER A 161 0.84 7.23 19.36
CA SER A 161 0.13 7.17 20.64
C SER A 161 -1.33 6.71 20.52
N ARG A 162 -1.93 6.81 19.35
CA ARG A 162 -3.31 6.39 19.05
C ARG A 162 -3.34 5.61 17.77
N ILE A 163 -3.81 4.37 17.84
CA ILE A 163 -3.92 3.45 16.70
C ILE A 163 -5.36 2.96 16.63
N PHE A 164 -5.99 3.11 15.47
CA PHE A 164 -7.33 2.64 15.19
C PHE A 164 -7.29 1.64 14.06
N TRP A 165 -8.08 0.59 14.18
CA TRP A 165 -8.22 -0.43 13.17
C TRP A 165 -9.62 -0.44 12.59
N GLU A 166 -9.69 -0.45 11.28
CA GLU A 166 -10.90 -0.74 10.54
C GLU A 166 -10.69 -1.92 9.60
N SER A 167 -11.71 -2.74 9.44
CA SER A 167 -11.67 -3.87 8.51
C SER A 167 -12.58 -3.57 7.33
N TYR A 168 -11.99 -3.49 6.15
CA TYR A 168 -12.75 -3.51 4.91
C TYR A 168 -13.22 -4.94 4.66
N LYS A 169 -14.54 -5.13 4.72
CA LYS A 169 -15.15 -6.43 4.42
C LYS A 169 -15.46 -6.47 2.93
N ASP A 170 -14.69 -7.26 2.22
CA ASP A 170 -14.86 -7.47 0.80
C ASP A 170 -14.83 -8.95 0.45
N SER A 171 -15.37 -9.29 -0.71
CA SER A 171 -15.32 -10.61 -1.29
C SER A 171 -15.23 -10.52 -2.80
N LEU A 172 -14.51 -11.44 -3.41
CA LEU A 172 -14.46 -11.56 -4.86
C LEU A 172 -15.43 -12.65 -5.31
N LEU A 173 -16.37 -12.29 -6.17
CA LEU A 173 -17.15 -13.24 -6.93
C LEU A 173 -16.44 -13.50 -8.25
N VAL A 174 -15.92 -14.70 -8.41
CA VAL A 174 -15.18 -15.11 -9.59
C VAL A 174 -16.02 -16.10 -10.40
N PRO A 175 -16.78 -15.63 -11.41
CA PRO A 175 -17.67 -16.50 -12.19
C PRO A 175 -16.91 -17.39 -13.18
N ASP A 176 -15.70 -17.00 -13.58
CA ASP A 176 -14.87 -17.71 -14.56
C ASP A 176 -13.52 -18.09 -13.96
N ALA A 177 -13.02 -19.28 -14.31
CA ALA A 177 -11.75 -19.79 -13.80
C ALA A 177 -10.53 -19.02 -14.35
N GLU A 178 -10.55 -18.59 -15.61
CA GLU A 178 -9.41 -17.98 -16.31
C GLU A 178 -8.81 -16.75 -15.59
N PRO A 179 -9.60 -15.75 -15.10
CA PRO A 179 -9.04 -14.65 -14.35
C PRO A 179 -8.35 -15.09 -13.05
N LEU A 180 -8.90 -16.11 -12.37
CA LEU A 180 -8.32 -16.65 -11.14
C LEU A 180 -7.00 -17.39 -11.43
N ILE A 181 -6.97 -18.21 -12.47
CA ILE A 181 -5.75 -18.91 -12.92
C ILE A 181 -4.67 -17.89 -13.28
N SER A 182 -5.02 -16.88 -14.08
CA SER A 182 -4.09 -15.80 -14.45
C SER A 182 -3.53 -15.06 -13.23
N TYR A 183 -4.38 -14.79 -12.23
CA TYR A 183 -3.96 -14.21 -10.97
C TYR A 183 -2.98 -15.12 -10.22
N ILE A 184 -3.34 -16.41 -10.04
CA ILE A 184 -2.49 -17.41 -9.39
C ILE A 184 -1.13 -17.49 -10.09
N LEU A 185 -1.08 -17.56 -11.41
CA LEU A 185 0.16 -17.60 -12.19
C LEU A 185 0.98 -16.32 -12.04
N SER A 186 0.35 -15.16 -11.93
CA SER A 186 1.04 -13.88 -11.76
C SER A 186 1.69 -13.72 -10.39
N CYS A 187 1.13 -14.35 -9.36
CA CYS A 187 1.62 -14.23 -7.97
C CYS A 187 2.83 -15.13 -7.66
N HIS A 188 3.23 -16.06 -8.54
CA HIS A 188 4.01 -17.24 -8.13
C HIS A 188 5.39 -17.42 -8.77
N GLY A 189 5.86 -16.47 -9.54
CA GLY A 189 7.23 -16.47 -10.04
C GLY A 189 7.75 -17.86 -10.43
N ASN A 190 8.87 -18.26 -9.86
CA ASN A 190 9.56 -19.53 -10.17
C ASN A 190 8.83 -20.81 -9.74
N GLN A 191 7.73 -20.74 -9.01
CA GLN A 191 6.94 -21.92 -8.63
C GLN A 191 5.93 -22.34 -9.70
N ASN A 192 5.80 -21.57 -10.77
CA ASN A 192 4.93 -21.88 -11.91
C ASN A 192 5.34 -23.16 -12.64
N GLN A 193 6.57 -23.64 -12.45
CA GLN A 193 7.04 -24.90 -13.04
C GLN A 193 6.18 -26.12 -12.65
N TYR A 194 5.55 -26.10 -11.48
CA TYR A 194 4.66 -27.19 -11.03
C TYR A 194 3.23 -27.09 -11.58
N LEU A 195 2.89 -25.98 -12.21
CA LEU A 195 1.57 -25.73 -12.78
C LEU A 195 1.52 -26.00 -14.30
N LEU A 196 2.69 -26.23 -14.91
CA LEU A 196 2.84 -26.36 -16.37
C LEU A 196 3.22 -27.78 -16.81
N ASP A 197 3.45 -28.70 -15.87
CA ASP A 197 3.64 -30.14 -16.10
C ASP A 197 2.32 -30.91 -15.90
#